data_f166743675c5c746d9b6f45e52de07e1
#
_entry.id   f166743675c5c746d9b6f45e52de07e1
#
_cell.length_a   1.000
_cell.length_b   1.000
_cell.length_c   1.000
_cell.angle_alpha   90.00
_cell.angle_beta   90.00
_cell.angle_gamma   90.00
#
_symmetry.space_group_name_H-M   'P 1'
#
loop_
_entity.id
_entity.type
_entity.pdbx_description
1 polymer ?
#
loop_
_entity_poly.entity_id
_entity_poly.type
_entity_poly.pdbx_seq_one_letter_code
_entity_poly.pdbx_strand_id
1 'polypeptide(L)'
;MISKRTSVLRISFFLLIALAIWCAVSSAVAERTARGTSAPATDRRSEGLAAWQQIYSVLASPRCINCHTATNYPQQGDDRHRHFANVIRGPEGKGVPGLNCVSCHQTENADSTGVPGGHNWHLAPSSMRWQDTNDQILSSAAVCRSVTDHTKNNGLDGPGLLKHHEEEPLVLWAWSPGRRPDGTMRTLPPLTHAAFVAATRTWVEAGTPCPRAE
;
A
#
# COMPACT_ATOMS: atom_id res chain seq x y z
N MET A 1 -58.60 -35.68 -48.08
CA MET A 1 -57.65 -34.51 -48.00
C MET A 1 -57.58 -33.91 -46.61
N ILE A 2 -57.61 -34.67 -45.55
CA ILE A 2 -57.66 -34.12 -44.13
C ILE A 2 -56.34 -34.40 -43.36
N SER A 3 -55.40 -35.22 -43.89
CA SER A 3 -54.24 -35.70 -43.13
C SER A 3 -53.00 -34.77 -43.09
N LYS A 4 -52.88 -33.78 -43.99
CA LYS A 4 -51.67 -32.92 -44.04
C LYS A 4 -51.68 -31.67 -43.13
N ARG A 5 -52.85 -31.19 -42.72
CA ARG A 5 -52.95 -29.99 -41.88
C ARG A 5 -52.63 -30.24 -40.40
N THR A 6 -52.89 -31.44 -39.88
CA THR A 6 -52.61 -31.78 -38.48
C THR A 6 -51.12 -32.01 -38.20
N SER A 7 -50.32 -32.46 -39.18
CA SER A 7 -48.86 -32.64 -39.01
C SER A 7 -48.11 -31.33 -38.94
N VAL A 8 -48.48 -30.31 -39.71
CA VAL A 8 -47.82 -29.00 -39.71
C VAL A 8 -48.08 -28.27 -38.38
N LEU A 9 -49.29 -28.37 -37.82
CA LEU A 9 -49.63 -27.72 -36.55
C LEU A 9 -48.86 -28.33 -35.36
N ARG A 10 -48.63 -29.64 -35.36
CA ARG A 10 -47.85 -30.34 -34.31
C ARG A 10 -46.36 -29.98 -34.37
N ILE A 11 -45.77 -29.86 -35.53
CA ILE A 11 -44.36 -29.50 -35.72
C ILE A 11 -44.12 -28.04 -35.25
N SER A 12 -45.01 -27.11 -35.57
CA SER A 12 -44.90 -25.73 -35.14
C SER A 12 -45.03 -25.58 -33.61
N PHE A 13 -45.85 -26.38 -32.94
CA PHE A 13 -46.01 -26.36 -31.50
C PHE A 13 -44.78 -26.87 -30.76
N PHE A 14 -44.12 -27.94 -31.26
CA PHE A 14 -42.87 -28.45 -30.68
C PHE A 14 -41.70 -27.50 -30.89
N LEU A 15 -41.62 -26.79 -32.01
CA LEU A 15 -40.59 -25.79 -32.30
C LEU A 15 -40.73 -24.57 -31.34
N LEU A 16 -41.94 -24.12 -31.05
CA LEU A 16 -42.16 -23.01 -30.11
C LEU A 16 -41.81 -23.38 -28.66
N ILE A 17 -42.11 -24.62 -28.23
CA ILE A 17 -41.72 -25.09 -26.89
C ILE A 17 -40.21 -25.24 -26.78
N ALA A 18 -39.52 -25.76 -27.80
CA ALA A 18 -38.08 -25.88 -27.81
C ALA A 18 -37.38 -24.50 -27.75
N LEU A 19 -37.91 -23.51 -28.47
CA LEU A 19 -37.39 -22.13 -28.43
C LEU A 19 -37.60 -21.46 -27.06
N ALA A 20 -38.77 -21.68 -26.44
CA ALA A 20 -39.05 -21.15 -25.10
C ALA A 20 -38.13 -21.76 -24.02
N ILE A 21 -37.89 -23.08 -24.10
CA ILE A 21 -36.95 -23.76 -23.17
C ILE A 21 -35.51 -23.25 -23.36
N TRP A 22 -35.07 -23.03 -24.59
CA TRP A 22 -33.73 -22.52 -24.87
C TRP A 22 -33.54 -21.09 -24.40
N CYS A 23 -34.52 -20.20 -24.58
CA CYS A 23 -34.49 -18.86 -24.01
C CYS A 23 -34.46 -18.88 -22.49
N ALA A 24 -35.22 -19.74 -21.82
CA ALA A 24 -35.27 -19.85 -20.37
C ALA A 24 -33.92 -20.35 -19.78
N VAL A 25 -33.28 -21.33 -20.42
CA VAL A 25 -31.98 -21.85 -20.02
C VAL A 25 -30.89 -20.82 -20.25
N SER A 26 -30.93 -20.09 -21.37
CA SER A 26 -29.94 -19.02 -21.67
C SER A 26 -30.03 -17.88 -20.67
N SER A 27 -31.22 -17.50 -20.22
CA SER A 27 -31.41 -16.47 -19.20
C SER A 27 -30.87 -16.91 -17.82
N ALA A 28 -31.10 -18.17 -17.44
CA ALA A 28 -30.61 -18.71 -16.17
C ALA A 28 -29.07 -18.84 -16.12
N VAL A 29 -28.42 -19.10 -17.26
CA VAL A 29 -26.96 -19.13 -17.36
C VAL A 29 -26.38 -17.71 -17.32
N ALA A 30 -27.02 -16.74 -17.96
CA ALA A 30 -26.59 -15.34 -17.93
C ALA A 30 -26.70 -14.73 -16.53
N GLU A 31 -27.76 -15.05 -15.77
CA GLU A 31 -27.88 -14.60 -14.36
C GLU A 31 -26.86 -15.24 -13.43
N ARG A 32 -26.42 -16.48 -13.67
CA ARG A 32 -25.37 -17.12 -12.89
C ARG A 32 -23.99 -16.55 -13.16
N THR A 33 -23.70 -16.12 -14.38
CA THR A 33 -22.42 -15.47 -14.74
C THR A 33 -22.38 -13.99 -14.30
N ALA A 34 -23.52 -13.34 -14.16
CA ALA A 34 -23.59 -11.96 -13.67
C ALA A 34 -23.49 -11.84 -12.13
N ARG A 35 -23.72 -12.92 -11.39
CA ARG A 35 -23.34 -13.01 -9.98
C ARG A 35 -21.85 -13.30 -9.88
N GLY A 36 -21.05 -12.31 -10.18
CA GLY A 36 -19.64 -12.32 -9.79
C GLY A 36 -19.57 -12.68 -8.30
N THR A 37 -18.95 -13.80 -7.97
CA THR A 37 -18.71 -14.28 -6.62
C THR A 37 -17.80 -13.27 -5.93
N SER A 38 -18.33 -12.17 -5.42
CA SER A 38 -17.59 -11.36 -4.45
C SER A 38 -17.35 -12.27 -3.26
N ALA A 39 -16.09 -12.47 -2.92
CA ALA A 39 -15.69 -13.25 -1.76
C ALA A 39 -16.49 -12.81 -0.53
N PRO A 40 -16.88 -13.74 0.38
CA PRO A 40 -17.55 -13.39 1.62
C PRO A 40 -16.79 -12.29 2.36
N ALA A 41 -17.51 -11.40 3.04
CA ALA A 41 -16.89 -10.26 3.74
C ALA A 41 -15.82 -10.68 4.75
N THR A 42 -15.95 -11.88 5.34
CA THR A 42 -14.96 -12.50 6.23
C THR A 42 -13.66 -12.83 5.50
N ASP A 43 -13.73 -13.33 4.26
CA ASP A 43 -12.54 -13.69 3.47
C ASP A 43 -11.80 -12.42 3.04
N ARG A 44 -12.49 -11.40 2.57
CA ARG A 44 -11.88 -10.11 2.22
C ARG A 44 -11.16 -9.45 3.40
N ARG A 45 -11.77 -9.51 4.59
CA ARG A 45 -11.12 -8.99 5.80
C ARG A 45 -9.85 -9.76 6.14
N SER A 46 -9.85 -11.07 6.05
CA SER A 46 -8.66 -11.91 6.32
C SER A 46 -7.55 -11.67 5.32
N GLU A 47 -7.88 -11.54 4.04
CA GLU A 47 -6.94 -11.15 2.97
C GLU A 47 -6.33 -9.76 3.23
N GLY A 48 -7.15 -8.78 3.60
CA GLY A 48 -6.68 -7.45 3.95
C GLY A 48 -5.76 -7.44 5.17
N LEU A 49 -6.04 -8.24 6.19
CA LEU A 49 -5.15 -8.38 7.36
C LEU A 49 -3.82 -9.05 7.01
N ALA A 50 -3.85 -10.07 6.13
CA ALA A 50 -2.62 -10.71 5.64
C ALA A 50 -1.78 -9.73 4.80
N ALA A 51 -2.42 -8.96 3.93
CA ALA A 51 -1.77 -7.90 3.15
C ALA A 51 -1.19 -6.81 4.06
N TRP A 52 -1.90 -6.42 5.12
CA TRP A 52 -1.37 -5.49 6.11
C TRP A 52 -0.08 -5.98 6.78
N GLN A 53 0.06 -7.27 7.12
CA GLN A 53 1.30 -7.79 7.69
C GLN A 53 2.49 -7.63 6.72
N GLN A 54 2.27 -7.80 5.43
CA GLN A 54 3.28 -7.55 4.40
C GLN A 54 3.65 -6.06 4.35
N ILE A 55 2.65 -5.18 4.36
CA ILE A 55 2.87 -3.72 4.42
C ILE A 55 3.66 -3.38 5.68
N TYR A 56 3.25 -3.84 6.85
CA TYR A 56 3.93 -3.55 8.11
C TYR A 56 5.39 -4.00 8.13
N SER A 57 5.74 -5.12 7.50
CA SER A 57 7.14 -5.56 7.39
C SER A 57 8.01 -4.53 6.66
N VAL A 58 7.46 -3.84 5.67
CA VAL A 58 8.13 -2.76 4.94
C VAL A 58 8.20 -1.50 5.80
N LEU A 59 7.09 -1.09 6.42
CA LEU A 59 7.03 0.12 7.24
C LEU A 59 7.95 0.05 8.46
N ALA A 60 8.15 -1.15 9.02
CA ALA A 60 9.07 -1.39 10.13
C ALA A 60 10.56 -1.47 9.68
N SER A 61 10.84 -1.46 8.39
CA SER A 61 12.23 -1.50 7.90
C SER A 61 12.95 -0.17 8.12
N PRO A 62 14.30 -0.17 8.21
CA PRO A 62 15.06 1.07 8.37
C PRO A 62 14.80 2.11 7.27
N ARG A 63 14.43 1.67 6.07
CA ARG A 63 14.15 2.57 4.93
C ARG A 63 12.93 3.46 5.16
N CYS A 64 12.00 3.03 5.98
CA CYS A 64 10.79 3.79 6.30
C CYS A 64 10.89 4.41 7.71
N ILE A 65 11.25 3.60 8.71
CA ILE A 65 11.17 4.01 10.11
C ILE A 65 12.19 5.10 10.49
N ASN A 66 13.32 5.22 9.79
CA ASN A 66 14.29 6.28 10.01
C ASN A 66 13.72 7.68 9.77
N CYS A 67 12.75 7.82 8.85
CA CYS A 67 12.03 9.06 8.61
C CYS A 67 10.76 9.16 9.48
N HIS A 68 10.10 8.03 9.76
CA HIS A 68 8.92 7.93 10.63
C HIS A 68 9.29 7.78 12.12
N THR A 69 10.33 8.45 12.53
CA THR A 69 10.89 8.42 13.89
C THR A 69 10.10 9.26 14.88
N ALA A 70 10.10 8.85 16.16
CA ALA A 70 9.56 9.64 17.27
C ALA A 70 10.52 10.75 17.75
N THR A 71 11.79 10.71 17.34
CA THR A 71 12.82 11.63 17.79
C THR A 71 12.70 13.03 17.17
N ASN A 72 13.31 14.00 17.82
CA ASN A 72 13.48 15.36 17.26
C ASN A 72 14.65 15.45 16.27
N TYR A 73 15.12 14.33 15.76
CA TYR A 73 16.20 14.23 14.77
C TYR A 73 15.90 13.06 13.82
N PRO A 74 16.43 13.07 12.59
CA PRO A 74 16.37 11.92 11.72
C PRO A 74 17.25 10.78 12.26
N GLN A 75 16.82 9.54 12.05
CA GLN A 75 17.67 8.38 12.22
C GLN A 75 18.30 7.98 10.88
N GLN A 76 19.41 7.25 10.93
CA GLN A 76 20.08 6.73 9.74
C GLN A 76 20.71 5.36 10.00
N GLY A 77 21.10 4.69 8.94
CA GLY A 77 21.66 3.35 9.02
C GLY A 77 20.60 2.28 9.25
N ASP A 78 21.04 1.03 9.25
CA ASP A 78 20.14 -0.11 9.52
C ASP A 78 19.97 -0.34 11.03
N ASP A 79 20.89 0.20 11.82
CA ASP A 79 20.86 0.25 13.28
C ASP A 79 20.08 1.44 13.83
N ARG A 80 19.57 2.32 12.96
CA ARG A 80 18.76 3.48 13.31
C ARG A 80 19.43 4.47 14.26
N HIS A 81 20.73 4.62 14.18
CA HIS A 81 21.46 5.59 14.98
C HIS A 81 21.08 7.03 14.60
N ARG A 82 21.36 7.97 15.49
CA ARG A 82 21.15 9.39 15.25
C ARG A 82 21.91 9.85 13.99
N HIS A 83 21.25 10.66 13.17
CA HIS A 83 21.87 11.27 11.99
C HIS A 83 23.12 12.07 12.36
N PHE A 84 24.18 11.94 11.59
CA PHE A 84 25.39 12.73 11.75
C PHE A 84 25.13 14.23 11.57
N ALA A 85 26.13 15.07 11.87
CA ALA A 85 26.07 16.52 11.79
C ALA A 85 25.02 17.17 12.72
N ASN A 86 24.50 16.44 13.73
CA ASN A 86 23.54 16.96 14.72
C ASN A 86 22.28 17.62 14.10
N VAL A 87 21.86 17.15 12.94
CA VAL A 87 20.64 17.62 12.30
C VAL A 87 19.45 17.36 13.23
N ILE A 88 18.55 18.32 13.29
CA ILE A 88 17.26 18.19 14.00
C ILE A 88 16.09 18.32 13.04
N ARG A 89 14.92 17.84 13.45
CA ARG A 89 13.70 17.79 12.63
C ARG A 89 13.32 19.15 12.05
N GLY A 90 13.34 20.21 12.87
CA GLY A 90 12.91 21.54 12.48
C GLY A 90 11.43 21.62 12.05
N PRO A 91 10.98 22.78 11.60
CA PRO A 91 9.65 22.97 11.06
C PRO A 91 9.39 22.05 9.85
N GLU A 92 8.21 21.46 9.80
CA GLU A 92 7.77 20.57 8.70
C GLU A 92 8.72 19.38 8.40
N GLY A 93 9.60 19.03 9.34
CA GLY A 93 10.56 17.94 9.12
C GLY A 93 11.70 18.28 8.16
N LYS A 94 11.90 19.54 7.80
CA LYS A 94 12.85 19.99 6.75
C LYS A 94 14.21 20.44 7.29
N GLY A 95 14.47 20.23 8.58
CA GLY A 95 15.66 20.78 9.25
C GLY A 95 15.46 22.22 9.72
N VAL A 96 16.55 22.88 10.09
CA VAL A 96 16.56 24.26 10.58
C VAL A 96 17.37 25.17 9.66
N PRO A 97 17.21 26.50 9.74
CA PRO A 97 18.06 27.43 8.99
C PRO A 97 19.55 27.12 9.18
N GLY A 98 20.28 27.01 8.09
CA GLY A 98 21.68 26.61 8.07
C GLY A 98 21.96 25.09 8.06
N LEU A 99 20.98 24.26 8.41
CA LEU A 99 21.04 22.79 8.37
C LEU A 99 19.75 22.20 7.79
N ASN A 100 19.26 22.76 6.68
CA ASN A 100 18.13 22.20 5.96
C ASN A 100 18.50 20.86 5.30
N CYS A 101 17.59 19.91 5.32
CA CYS A 101 17.82 18.58 4.73
C CYS A 101 18.33 18.65 3.29
N VAL A 102 17.71 19.48 2.46
CA VAL A 102 18.04 19.64 1.05
C VAL A 102 19.41 20.32 0.78
N SER A 103 20.05 20.87 1.82
CA SER A 103 21.43 21.40 1.67
C SER A 103 22.46 20.28 1.39
N CYS A 104 22.21 19.08 1.90
CA CYS A 104 23.04 17.90 1.68
C CYS A 104 22.35 16.85 0.81
N HIS A 105 21.04 16.62 1.03
CA HIS A 105 20.25 15.64 0.29
C HIS A 105 19.68 16.31 -0.98
N GLN A 106 20.36 16.12 -2.09
CA GLN A 106 19.96 16.63 -3.40
C GLN A 106 18.85 15.74 -4.00
N THR A 107 18.46 15.98 -5.25
CA THR A 107 17.42 15.23 -5.94
C THR A 107 17.79 13.78 -6.26
N GLU A 108 19.10 13.46 -6.23
CA GLU A 108 19.64 12.14 -6.55
C GLU A 108 20.67 11.70 -5.50
N ASN A 109 20.88 10.40 -5.40
CA ASN A 109 21.93 9.85 -4.54
C ASN A 109 23.31 10.28 -5.03
N ALA A 110 24.17 10.74 -4.12
CA ALA A 110 25.57 11.04 -4.39
C ALA A 110 26.43 9.83 -4.03
N ASP A 111 26.55 8.86 -4.91
CA ASP A 111 27.23 7.59 -4.66
C ASP A 111 28.71 7.74 -4.29
N SER A 112 29.36 8.82 -4.75
CA SER A 112 30.75 9.12 -4.41
C SER A 112 30.97 9.50 -2.93
N THR A 113 29.95 10.06 -2.27
CA THR A 113 30.00 10.49 -0.87
C THR A 113 29.12 9.62 0.02
N GLY A 114 28.24 8.81 -0.58
CA GLY A 114 27.26 8.02 0.13
C GLY A 114 26.11 8.84 0.73
N VAL A 115 25.95 10.11 0.32
CA VAL A 115 24.81 10.91 0.75
C VAL A 115 23.57 10.51 -0.06
N PRO A 116 22.48 10.06 0.58
CA PRO A 116 21.26 9.74 -0.14
C PRO A 116 20.57 11.01 -0.65
N GLY A 117 19.85 10.92 -1.76
CA GLY A 117 19.11 12.02 -2.34
C GLY A 117 17.75 11.59 -2.84
N GLY A 118 16.84 12.53 -2.88
CA GLY A 118 15.49 12.40 -3.38
C GLY A 118 14.80 13.75 -3.38
N HIS A 119 13.81 13.89 -4.26
CA HIS A 119 13.11 15.16 -4.38
C HIS A 119 12.44 15.57 -3.07
N ASN A 120 12.64 16.83 -2.65
CA ASN A 120 12.05 17.41 -1.44
C ASN A 120 12.34 16.59 -0.16
N TRP A 121 13.60 16.26 0.09
CA TRP A 121 14.02 15.45 1.23
C TRP A 121 13.60 16.05 2.56
N HIS A 122 12.82 15.29 3.34
CA HIS A 122 12.30 15.71 4.63
C HIS A 122 11.90 14.50 5.50
N LEU A 123 11.68 14.71 6.79
CA LEU A 123 11.11 13.71 7.69
C LEU A 123 9.59 13.65 7.55
N ALA A 124 9.03 12.48 7.75
CA ALA A 124 7.59 12.31 7.88
C ALA A 124 7.02 13.22 9.00
N PRO A 125 5.75 13.63 8.91
CA PRO A 125 5.11 14.40 9.99
C PRO A 125 5.25 13.70 11.35
N SER A 126 5.45 14.44 12.43
CA SER A 126 5.58 13.87 13.77
C SER A 126 4.34 13.11 14.24
N SER A 127 3.18 13.37 13.63
CA SER A 127 1.94 12.58 13.79
C SER A 127 2.04 11.17 13.20
N MET A 128 2.90 10.97 12.18
CA MET A 128 3.13 9.70 11.49
C MET A 128 4.40 8.98 11.97
N ARG A 129 4.69 9.07 13.25
CA ARG A 129 5.76 8.28 13.86
C ARG A 129 5.33 6.83 14.10
N TRP A 130 6.26 5.89 13.87
CA TRP A 130 6.03 4.45 14.08
C TRP A 130 6.94 3.87 15.16
N GLN A 131 7.45 4.73 16.01
CA GLN A 131 8.23 4.41 17.21
C GLN A 131 7.57 5.04 18.44
N ASP A 132 7.84 4.46 19.60
CA ASP A 132 7.57 5.06 20.89
C ASP A 132 8.70 6.01 21.31
N THR A 133 8.60 6.58 22.52
CA THR A 133 9.62 7.50 23.07
C THR A 133 10.92 6.81 23.49
N ASN A 134 10.95 5.47 23.47
CA ASN A 134 12.14 4.65 23.75
C ASN A 134 12.74 4.08 22.45
N ASP A 135 12.39 4.64 21.31
CA ASP A 135 12.81 4.21 19.97
C ASP A 135 12.38 2.77 19.61
N GLN A 136 11.42 2.19 20.35
CA GLN A 136 10.87 0.88 20.02
C GLN A 136 9.84 1.01 18.91
N ILE A 137 9.89 0.07 17.96
CA ILE A 137 8.92 0.01 16.86
C ILE A 137 7.54 -0.29 17.43
N LEU A 138 6.55 0.51 17.05
CA LEU A 138 5.16 0.30 17.45
C LEU A 138 4.62 -1.03 16.89
N SER A 139 3.69 -1.64 17.59
CA SER A 139 3.03 -2.87 17.14
C SER A 139 2.34 -2.66 15.78
N SER A 140 2.18 -3.74 15.01
CA SER A 140 1.48 -3.75 13.74
C SER A 140 0.09 -3.10 13.83
N ALA A 141 -0.64 -3.37 14.90
CA ALA A 141 -1.94 -2.76 15.16
C ALA A 141 -1.84 -1.24 15.40
N ALA A 142 -0.83 -0.77 16.13
CA ALA A 142 -0.65 0.64 16.43
C ALA A 142 -0.25 1.44 15.18
N VAL A 143 0.66 0.90 14.36
CA VAL A 143 1.05 1.51 13.08
C VAL A 143 -0.15 1.56 12.13
N CYS A 144 -0.94 0.49 12.02
CA CYS A 144 -2.14 0.46 11.18
C CYS A 144 -3.11 1.57 11.55
N ARG A 145 -3.44 1.69 12.84
CA ARG A 145 -4.33 2.76 13.32
C ARG A 145 -3.76 4.15 13.05
N SER A 146 -2.45 4.32 13.10
CA SER A 146 -1.83 5.61 12.77
C SER A 146 -1.94 5.91 11.27
N VAL A 147 -1.68 4.92 10.42
CA VAL A 147 -1.77 5.05 8.95
C VAL A 147 -3.20 5.34 8.48
N THR A 148 -4.21 4.77 9.15
CA THR A 148 -5.64 4.98 8.79
C THR A 148 -6.29 6.18 9.49
N ASP A 149 -5.59 6.86 10.37
CA ASP A 149 -6.09 8.04 11.09
C ASP A 149 -5.89 9.30 10.23
N HIS A 150 -6.97 9.80 9.64
CA HIS A 150 -6.95 10.99 8.77
C HIS A 150 -6.42 12.24 9.46
N THR A 151 -6.48 12.31 10.79
CA THR A 151 -5.92 13.44 11.54
C THR A 151 -4.40 13.39 11.65
N LYS A 152 -3.80 12.23 11.39
CA LYS A 152 -2.35 11.99 11.46
C LYS A 152 -1.69 11.93 10.10
N ASN A 153 -2.38 11.35 9.11
CA ASN A 153 -1.84 11.02 7.79
C ASN A 153 -2.11 12.10 6.71
N ASN A 154 -2.34 13.35 7.11
CA ASN A 154 -2.69 14.46 6.22
C ASN A 154 -4.00 14.25 5.44
N GLY A 155 -4.96 13.52 6.01
CA GLY A 155 -6.27 13.31 5.43
C GLY A 155 -6.32 12.25 4.32
N LEU A 156 -5.30 11.43 4.15
CA LEU A 156 -5.28 10.39 3.12
C LEU A 156 -6.29 9.29 3.45
N ASP A 157 -7.15 8.99 2.51
CA ASP A 157 -8.01 7.80 2.48
C ASP A 157 -7.28 6.59 1.87
N GLY A 158 -7.97 5.46 1.71
CA GLY A 158 -7.38 4.25 1.12
C GLY A 158 -6.74 4.47 -0.26
N PRO A 159 -7.46 5.03 -1.25
CA PRO A 159 -6.88 5.42 -2.54
C PRO A 159 -5.70 6.37 -2.41
N GLY A 160 -5.76 7.36 -1.54
CA GLY A 160 -4.68 8.30 -1.26
C GLY A 160 -3.44 7.62 -0.68
N LEU A 161 -3.61 6.66 0.23
CA LEU A 161 -2.52 5.84 0.76
C LEU A 161 -1.90 4.95 -0.31
N LEU A 162 -2.71 4.34 -1.18
CA LEU A 162 -2.20 3.56 -2.31
C LEU A 162 -1.36 4.44 -3.23
N LYS A 163 -1.86 5.60 -3.62
CA LYS A 163 -1.13 6.56 -4.46
C LYS A 163 0.16 7.02 -3.79
N HIS A 164 0.14 7.32 -2.49
CA HIS A 164 1.34 7.68 -1.73
C HIS A 164 2.41 6.58 -1.78
N HIS A 165 2.01 5.31 -1.58
CA HIS A 165 2.93 4.19 -1.67
C HIS A 165 3.45 3.93 -3.09
N GLU A 166 2.70 4.30 -4.09
CA GLU A 166 2.98 4.05 -5.51
C GLU A 166 3.86 5.14 -6.14
N GLU A 167 3.67 6.41 -5.75
CA GLU A 167 4.21 7.56 -6.50
C GLU A 167 5.08 8.52 -5.68
N GLU A 168 5.00 8.51 -4.33
CA GLU A 168 5.75 9.48 -3.51
C GLU A 168 7.26 9.30 -3.66
N PRO A 169 8.02 10.32 -4.09
CA PRO A 169 9.45 10.19 -4.38
C PRO A 169 10.29 9.65 -3.22
N LEU A 170 9.98 10.03 -1.96
CA LEU A 170 10.72 9.53 -0.80
C LEU A 170 10.32 8.10 -0.43
N VAL A 171 9.12 7.66 -0.77
CA VAL A 171 8.73 6.25 -0.68
C VAL A 171 9.49 5.44 -1.74
N LEU A 172 9.51 5.89 -2.99
CA LEU A 172 10.23 5.24 -4.09
C LEU A 172 11.74 5.14 -3.81
N TRP A 173 12.31 6.15 -3.16
CA TRP A 173 13.72 6.13 -2.75
C TRP A 173 14.05 4.89 -1.90
N ALA A 174 13.15 4.38 -1.08
CA ALA A 174 13.40 3.22 -0.23
C ALA A 174 13.89 1.98 -1.02
N TRP A 175 13.52 1.85 -2.29
CA TRP A 175 13.94 0.76 -3.18
C TRP A 175 15.11 1.13 -4.10
N SER A 176 15.55 2.39 -4.07
CA SER A 176 16.73 2.87 -4.78
C SER A 176 17.60 3.74 -3.86
N PRO A 177 18.00 3.25 -2.66
CA PRO A 177 18.59 4.09 -1.62
C PRO A 177 20.07 4.43 -1.84
N GLY A 178 20.69 3.96 -2.92
CA GLY A 178 22.07 4.20 -3.24
C GLY A 178 23.06 3.50 -2.32
N ARG A 179 24.31 3.97 -2.32
CA ARG A 179 25.41 3.41 -1.56
C ARG A 179 25.61 4.11 -0.22
N ARG A 180 26.26 3.41 0.71
CA ARG A 180 26.86 3.99 1.93
C ARG A 180 28.20 4.67 1.60
N PRO A 181 28.75 5.50 2.53
CA PRO A 181 30.07 6.12 2.33
C PRO A 181 31.20 5.11 2.13
N ASP A 182 31.08 3.89 2.63
CA ASP A 182 32.04 2.79 2.45
C ASP A 182 31.87 2.08 1.09
N GLY A 183 30.97 2.54 0.23
CA GLY A 183 30.67 1.99 -1.08
C GLY A 183 29.74 0.79 -1.08
N THR A 184 29.32 0.26 0.08
CA THR A 184 28.34 -0.85 0.15
C THR A 184 26.92 -0.37 -0.16
N MET A 185 26.08 -1.27 -0.69
CA MET A 185 24.68 -0.95 -0.94
C MET A 185 23.90 -0.87 0.37
N ARG A 186 22.96 0.07 0.44
CA ARG A 186 22.01 0.10 1.56
C ARG A 186 21.02 -1.07 1.46
N THR A 187 20.67 -1.62 2.60
CA THR A 187 19.67 -2.69 2.70
C THR A 187 18.32 -2.21 2.14
N LEU A 188 17.69 -3.02 1.32
CA LEU A 188 16.38 -2.75 0.77
C LEU A 188 15.28 -3.19 1.76
N PRO A 189 14.04 -2.68 1.59
CA PRO A 189 12.87 -3.25 2.27
C PRO A 189 12.70 -4.74 1.98
N PRO A 190 12.00 -5.49 2.85
CA PRO A 190 11.86 -6.95 2.70
C PRO A 190 11.04 -7.40 1.49
N LEU A 191 10.24 -6.50 0.91
CA LEU A 191 9.46 -6.74 -0.31
C LEU A 191 9.98 -5.89 -1.45
N THR A 192 9.75 -6.32 -2.69
CA THR A 192 9.89 -5.44 -3.85
C THR A 192 8.85 -4.32 -3.79
N HIS A 193 9.10 -3.17 -4.44
CA HIS A 193 8.11 -2.09 -4.50
C HIS A 193 6.79 -2.56 -5.12
N ALA A 194 6.85 -3.33 -6.21
CA ALA A 194 5.65 -3.88 -6.84
C ALA A 194 4.83 -4.79 -5.89
N ALA A 195 5.50 -5.62 -5.07
CA ALA A 195 4.82 -6.45 -4.08
C ALA A 195 4.21 -5.63 -2.93
N PHE A 196 4.90 -4.58 -2.48
CA PHE A 196 4.40 -3.64 -1.49
C PHE A 196 3.16 -2.89 -1.97
N VAL A 197 3.17 -2.39 -3.20
CA VAL A 197 2.02 -1.72 -3.84
C VAL A 197 0.86 -2.71 -4.02
N ALA A 198 1.11 -3.94 -4.47
CA ALA A 198 0.07 -4.97 -4.60
C ALA A 198 -0.57 -5.31 -3.24
N ALA A 199 0.23 -5.46 -2.18
CA ALA A 199 -0.29 -5.66 -0.83
C ALA A 199 -1.12 -4.45 -0.36
N THR A 200 -0.66 -3.21 -0.63
CA THR A 200 -1.42 -2.00 -0.30
C THR A 200 -2.77 -1.98 -1.02
N ARG A 201 -2.81 -2.33 -2.30
CA ARG A 201 -4.04 -2.40 -3.08
C ARG A 201 -5.02 -3.41 -2.49
N THR A 202 -4.57 -4.63 -2.21
CA THR A 202 -5.39 -5.67 -1.55
C THR A 202 -5.95 -5.19 -0.20
N TRP A 203 -5.12 -4.54 0.60
CA TRP A 203 -5.53 -4.00 1.89
C TRP A 203 -6.57 -2.88 1.76
N VAL A 204 -6.40 -1.97 0.79
CA VAL A 204 -7.36 -0.89 0.50
C VAL A 204 -8.68 -1.45 -0.01
N GLU A 205 -8.67 -2.39 -0.94
CA GLU A 205 -9.87 -3.06 -1.47
C GLU A 205 -10.63 -3.86 -0.41
N ALA A 206 -9.93 -4.34 0.62
CA ALA A 206 -10.53 -4.98 1.79
C ALA A 206 -11.10 -3.99 2.82
N GLY A 207 -11.04 -2.68 2.59
CA GLY A 207 -11.52 -1.63 3.49
C GLY A 207 -10.55 -1.28 4.61
N THR A 208 -9.26 -1.39 4.36
CA THR A 208 -8.15 -1.02 5.27
C THR A 208 -8.28 -1.63 6.68
N PRO A 209 -8.51 -2.96 6.82
CA PRO A 209 -8.67 -3.57 8.12
C PRO A 209 -7.38 -3.53 8.95
N CYS A 210 -7.49 -3.16 10.23
CA CYS A 210 -6.38 -3.21 11.16
C CYS A 210 -6.46 -4.44 12.08
N PRO A 211 -5.30 -5.00 12.51
CA PRO A 211 -5.25 -6.00 13.56
C PRO A 211 -5.85 -5.48 14.87
N ARG A 212 -6.32 -6.40 15.72
CA ARG A 212 -6.72 -6.05 17.07
C ARG A 212 -5.50 -5.61 17.87
N ALA A 213 -5.68 -4.71 18.82
CA ALA A 213 -4.65 -4.42 19.81
C ALA A 213 -4.46 -5.69 20.68
N GLU A 214 -3.21 -6.04 20.90
CA GLU A 214 -2.84 -7.05 21.91
C GLU A 214 -2.90 -6.44 23.30
#